data_8a92bbddb46852fba140c57a541248e7
#
_entry.id   8a92bbddb46852fba140c57a541248e7
#
_cell.length_a   1.000
_cell.length_b   1.000
_cell.length_c   1.000
_cell.angle_alpha   90.00
_cell.angle_beta   90.00
_cell.angle_gamma   90.00
#
_symmetry.space_group_name_H-M   'P 1'
#
loop_
_entity.id
_entity.type
_entity.pdbx_description
1 polymer ?
#
loop_
_entity_poly.entity_id
_entity_poly.type
_entity_poly.pdbx_seq_one_letter_code
_entity_poly.pdbx_strand_id
1 'polypeptide(L)'
;VSYLFISHDLEVISYLADWIVVLYLGEIMEQGPTESVYEPPMHPYTEALLSAIPLPDPQAKTGDIRLEGDVPSPRNKPSGCPFHTRCPRFLGDICVDEEPPTRTTDNGLQIRCHIPLDELVELQSDSATAVRSRLSDESSQEVQE
;
A
#
# COMPACT_ATOMS: atom_id res chain seq x y z
N VAL A 1 -14.91 -3.78 -23.24
CA VAL A 1 -15.63 -3.19 -22.11
C VAL A 1 -14.63 -2.99 -20.98
N SER A 2 -14.62 -1.81 -20.38
CA SER A 2 -13.80 -1.51 -19.21
C SER A 2 -14.67 -1.56 -17.95
N TYR A 3 -14.10 -2.01 -16.85
CA TYR A 3 -14.78 -2.10 -15.57
C TYR A 3 -14.07 -1.23 -14.53
N LEU A 4 -14.82 -0.59 -13.65
CA LEU A 4 -14.32 0.07 -12.46
C LEU A 4 -14.83 -0.69 -11.24
N PHE A 5 -13.90 -1.21 -10.44
CA PHE A 5 -14.19 -1.88 -9.17
C PHE A 5 -13.81 -0.97 -8.01
N ILE A 6 -14.62 -0.95 -6.96
CA ILE A 6 -14.31 -0.31 -5.68
C ILE A 6 -14.39 -1.39 -4.61
N SER A 7 -13.28 -1.69 -3.97
CA SER A 7 -13.18 -2.70 -2.92
C SER A 7 -12.18 -2.28 -1.85
N HIS A 8 -12.32 -2.85 -0.68
CA HIS A 8 -11.31 -2.80 0.39
C HIS A 8 -10.49 -4.09 0.47
N ASP A 9 -10.80 -5.07 -0.38
CA ASP A 9 -10.13 -6.35 -0.46
C ASP A 9 -9.07 -6.32 -1.56
N LEU A 10 -7.82 -6.11 -1.14
CA LEU A 10 -6.67 -6.02 -2.05
C LEU A 10 -6.35 -7.36 -2.71
N GLU A 11 -6.64 -8.47 -2.04
CA GLU A 11 -6.40 -9.79 -2.58
C GLU A 11 -7.28 -10.05 -3.81
N VAL A 12 -8.58 -9.84 -3.70
CA VAL A 12 -9.51 -9.96 -4.84
C VAL A 12 -9.14 -9.02 -5.99
N ILE A 13 -8.72 -7.78 -5.68
CA ILE A 13 -8.32 -6.80 -6.70
C ILE A 13 -7.08 -7.24 -7.46
N SER A 14 -6.13 -7.94 -6.83
CA SER A 14 -4.90 -8.41 -7.46
C SER A 14 -5.16 -9.31 -8.69
N TYR A 15 -6.27 -10.04 -8.69
CA TYR A 15 -6.66 -10.95 -9.78
C TYR A 15 -7.54 -10.29 -10.84
N LEU A 16 -8.23 -9.22 -10.51
CA LEU A 16 -9.27 -8.64 -11.37
C LEU A 16 -8.83 -7.37 -12.09
N ALA A 17 -7.91 -6.61 -11.51
CA ALA A 17 -7.57 -5.28 -12.01
C ALA A 17 -6.24 -5.27 -12.77
N ASP A 18 -6.19 -4.53 -13.88
CA ASP A 18 -4.96 -4.22 -14.59
C ASP A 18 -4.26 -2.99 -13.98
N TRP A 19 -5.05 -2.11 -13.34
CA TRP A 19 -4.58 -0.85 -12.75
C TRP A 19 -5.26 -0.61 -11.41
N ILE A 20 -4.50 -0.20 -10.42
CA ILE A 20 -4.99 0.07 -9.06
C ILE A 20 -4.78 1.55 -8.72
N VAL A 21 -5.76 2.12 -8.02
CA VAL A 21 -5.69 3.43 -7.38
C VAL A 21 -5.98 3.27 -5.90
N VAL A 22 -5.02 3.59 -5.05
CA VAL A 22 -5.16 3.54 -3.59
C VAL A 22 -5.53 4.91 -3.07
N LEU A 23 -6.68 5.00 -2.41
CA LEU A 23 -7.25 6.24 -1.90
C LEU A 23 -7.22 6.27 -0.36
N TYR A 24 -6.84 7.42 0.19
CA TYR A 24 -6.98 7.71 1.61
C TYR A 24 -7.65 9.08 1.80
N LEU A 25 -8.77 9.13 2.53
CA LEU A 25 -9.60 10.32 2.71
C LEU A 25 -9.99 11.03 1.39
N GLY A 26 -10.19 10.25 0.32
CA GLY A 26 -10.54 10.75 -1.01
C GLY A 26 -9.37 11.33 -1.81
N GLU A 27 -8.13 11.15 -1.36
CA GLU A 27 -6.93 11.55 -2.08
C GLU A 27 -6.14 10.33 -2.55
N ILE A 28 -5.54 10.45 -3.74
CA ILE A 28 -4.71 9.38 -4.31
C ILE A 28 -3.36 9.35 -3.59
N MET A 29 -3.07 8.24 -2.91
CA MET A 29 -1.79 8.00 -2.25
C MET A 29 -0.83 7.27 -3.19
N GLU A 30 -1.37 6.34 -3.98
CA GLU A 30 -0.62 5.51 -4.90
C GLU A 30 -1.50 5.08 -6.06
N GLN A 31 -0.93 4.96 -7.26
CA GLN A 31 -1.63 4.38 -8.41
C GLN A 31 -0.65 3.82 -9.43
N GLY A 32 -1.02 2.74 -10.10
CA GLY A 32 -0.19 2.13 -11.13
C GLY A 32 -0.67 0.76 -11.59
N PRO A 33 0.14 0.10 -12.44
CA PRO A 33 -0.09 -1.29 -12.82
C PRO A 33 -0.21 -2.18 -11.58
N THR A 34 -1.14 -3.12 -11.61
CA THR A 34 -1.45 -3.98 -10.47
C THR A 34 -0.19 -4.64 -9.90
N GLU A 35 0.59 -5.30 -10.73
CA GLU A 35 1.83 -5.97 -10.33
C GLU A 35 2.85 -5.04 -9.64
N SER A 36 2.85 -3.75 -9.97
CA SER A 36 3.74 -2.76 -9.37
C SER A 36 3.30 -2.31 -7.98
N VAL A 37 1.98 -2.29 -7.70
CA VAL A 37 1.43 -1.86 -6.40
C VAL A 37 1.73 -2.88 -5.29
N TYR A 38 1.95 -4.14 -5.64
CA TYR A 38 2.23 -5.23 -4.68
C TYR A 38 3.72 -5.44 -4.40
N GLU A 39 4.59 -4.62 -4.99
CA GLU A 39 6.03 -4.69 -4.80
C GLU A 39 6.62 -3.32 -4.39
N PRO A 40 7.70 -3.30 -3.61
CA PRO A 40 8.39 -2.03 -3.31
C PRO A 40 8.93 -1.33 -4.58
N PRO A 41 8.94 -0.01 -4.61
CA PRO A 41 8.47 0.87 -3.52
C PRO A 41 6.95 0.95 -3.44
N MET A 42 6.39 1.02 -2.23
CA MET A 42 4.96 1.20 -1.96
C MET A 42 4.75 2.45 -1.11
N HIS A 43 3.58 3.08 -1.25
CA HIS A 43 3.17 4.07 -0.26
C HIS A 43 3.03 3.41 1.12
N PRO A 44 3.46 4.04 2.24
CA PRO A 44 3.35 3.44 3.58
C PRO A 44 1.94 2.98 3.97
N TYR A 45 0.90 3.60 3.41
CA TYR A 45 -0.48 3.15 3.60
C TYR A 45 -0.76 1.84 2.87
N THR A 46 -0.33 1.71 1.61
CA THR A 46 -0.44 0.47 0.83
C THR A 46 0.32 -0.68 1.50
N GLU A 47 1.54 -0.40 1.97
CA GLU A 47 2.34 -1.36 2.72
C GLU A 47 1.60 -1.86 3.97
N ALA A 48 0.99 -0.97 4.74
CA ALA A 48 0.20 -1.34 5.91
C ALA A 48 -1.04 -2.17 5.55
N LEU A 49 -1.75 -1.83 4.47
CA LEU A 49 -2.90 -2.60 3.99
C LEU A 49 -2.50 -4.01 3.57
N LEU A 50 -1.41 -4.15 2.81
CA LEU A 50 -0.90 -5.46 2.37
C LEU A 50 -0.37 -6.29 3.54
N SER A 51 0.20 -5.65 4.57
CA SER A 51 0.66 -6.33 5.78
C SER A 51 -0.49 -6.95 6.59
N ALA A 52 -1.70 -6.41 6.46
CA ALA A 52 -2.88 -6.89 7.16
C ALA A 52 -3.57 -8.11 6.48
N ILE A 53 -3.16 -8.47 5.27
CA ILE A 53 -3.64 -9.70 4.60
C ILE A 53 -3.15 -10.91 5.40
N PRO A 54 -4.04 -11.82 5.86
CA PRO A 54 -3.64 -12.99 6.63
C PRO A 54 -2.67 -13.88 5.85
N LEU A 55 -1.68 -14.43 6.53
CA LEU A 55 -0.84 -15.50 5.97
C LEU A 55 -1.53 -16.85 6.15
N PRO A 56 -1.41 -17.77 5.18
CA PRO A 56 -1.92 -19.14 5.32
C PRO A 56 -1.27 -19.92 6.47
N ASP A 57 -0.02 -19.58 6.80
CA ASP A 57 0.71 -20.19 7.93
C ASP A 57 0.51 -19.37 9.22
N PRO A 58 -0.22 -19.91 10.22
CA PRO A 58 -0.43 -19.24 11.50
C PRO A 58 0.86 -19.02 12.33
N GLN A 59 1.96 -19.71 11.98
CA GLN A 59 3.25 -19.61 12.68
C GLN A 59 4.21 -18.65 11.98
N ALA A 60 3.89 -18.20 10.77
CA ALA A 60 4.68 -17.19 10.08
C ALA A 60 4.65 -15.90 10.90
N LYS A 61 5.83 -15.36 11.22
CA LYS A 61 5.94 -14.07 11.87
C LYS A 61 5.52 -13.01 10.88
N THR A 62 4.27 -12.60 10.95
CA THR A 62 3.77 -11.44 10.23
C THR A 62 4.38 -10.20 10.88
N GLY A 63 5.18 -9.49 10.12
CA GLY A 63 5.55 -8.12 10.47
C GLY A 63 4.33 -7.20 10.28
N ASP A 64 3.21 -7.50 10.95
CA ASP A 64 1.98 -6.74 10.80
C ASP A 64 2.20 -5.29 11.21
N ILE A 65 2.07 -4.42 10.25
CA ILE A 65 2.12 -2.97 10.49
C ILE A 65 0.77 -2.57 11.07
N ARG A 66 0.75 -2.31 12.36
CA ARG A 66 -0.45 -1.81 13.02
C ARG A 66 -0.53 -0.30 12.86
N LEU A 67 -1.60 0.14 12.21
CA LEU A 67 -1.92 1.55 12.12
C LEU A 67 -2.55 2.01 13.44
N GLU A 68 -1.85 2.89 14.15
CA GLU A 68 -2.33 3.47 15.40
C GLU A 68 -3.27 4.67 15.13
N GLY A 69 -4.15 4.95 16.08
CA GLY A 69 -5.07 6.08 16.04
C GLY A 69 -6.29 5.89 15.13
N ASP A 70 -7.23 6.79 15.29
CA ASP A 70 -8.49 6.80 14.53
C ASP A 70 -8.31 7.36 13.12
N VAL A 71 -9.17 6.93 12.19
CA VAL A 71 -9.21 7.52 10.85
C VAL A 71 -9.74 8.94 10.94
N PRO A 72 -8.97 9.96 10.50
CA PRO A 72 -9.45 11.33 10.51
C PRO A 72 -10.72 11.51 9.68
N SER A 73 -11.51 12.53 10.03
CA SER A 73 -12.71 12.85 9.26
C SER A 73 -12.35 13.37 7.86
N PRO A 74 -12.98 12.88 6.80
CA PRO A 74 -12.80 13.42 5.44
C PRO A 74 -13.19 14.90 5.32
N ARG A 75 -14.00 15.42 6.25
CA ARG A 75 -14.42 16.83 6.28
C ARG A 75 -13.38 17.74 6.92
N ASN A 76 -12.49 17.17 7.72
CA ASN A 76 -11.40 17.89 8.39
C ASN A 76 -10.12 17.10 8.22
N LYS A 77 -9.60 17.12 6.99
CA LYS A 77 -8.39 16.39 6.64
C LYS A 77 -7.17 16.98 7.35
N PRO A 78 -6.22 16.15 7.79
CA PRO A 78 -4.92 16.63 8.24
C PRO A 78 -4.22 17.48 7.17
N SER A 79 -3.45 18.47 7.58
CA SER A 79 -2.56 19.25 6.71
C SER A 79 -1.43 18.40 6.14
N GLY A 80 -0.78 18.86 5.10
CA GLY A 80 0.34 18.17 4.46
C GLY A 80 -0.08 16.80 3.89
N CYS A 81 0.60 15.75 4.31
CA CYS A 81 0.21 14.38 3.94
C CYS A 81 -1.04 13.95 4.75
N PRO A 82 -2.18 13.63 4.14
CA PRO A 82 -3.38 13.26 4.87
C PRO A 82 -3.24 11.99 5.72
N PHE A 83 -2.24 11.15 5.42
CA PHE A 83 -1.94 9.92 6.14
C PHE A 83 -0.95 10.11 7.31
N HIS A 84 -0.34 11.29 7.49
CA HIS A 84 0.75 11.50 8.44
C HIS A 84 0.39 11.11 9.89
N THR A 85 -0.85 11.30 10.32
CA THR A 85 -1.31 11.00 11.68
C THR A 85 -1.28 9.50 12.03
N ARG A 86 -1.22 8.64 11.02
CA ARG A 86 -1.24 7.18 11.15
C ARG A 86 -0.07 6.51 10.43
N CYS A 87 0.84 7.30 9.85
CA CYS A 87 1.93 6.79 9.05
C CYS A 87 2.99 6.09 9.92
N PRO A 88 3.28 4.80 9.71
CA PRO A 88 4.32 4.08 10.45
C PRO A 88 5.73 4.57 10.11
N ARG A 89 5.86 5.34 9.01
CA ARG A 89 7.12 5.91 8.49
C ARG A 89 7.11 7.45 8.53
N PHE A 90 6.50 8.01 9.57
CA PHE A 90 6.36 9.46 9.74
C PHE A 90 7.73 10.17 9.84
N LEU A 91 7.97 11.18 9.00
CA LEU A 91 9.22 11.93 8.92
C LEU A 91 9.25 13.23 9.77
N GLY A 92 8.18 13.50 10.53
CA GLY A 92 8.09 14.73 11.32
C GLY A 92 7.41 15.87 10.55
N ASP A 93 7.86 17.11 10.83
CA ASP A 93 7.17 18.34 10.42
C ASP A 93 6.91 18.46 8.92
N ILE A 94 7.80 17.93 8.08
CA ILE A 94 7.60 17.94 6.62
C ILE A 94 6.30 17.25 6.19
N CYS A 95 5.92 16.17 6.89
CA CYS A 95 4.67 15.45 6.59
C CYS A 95 3.42 16.21 7.08
N VAL A 96 3.59 17.15 8.03
CA VAL A 96 2.52 17.97 8.59
C VAL A 96 2.34 19.27 7.83
N ASP A 97 3.44 19.91 7.43
CA ASP A 97 3.45 21.27 6.92
C ASP A 97 3.41 21.33 5.39
N GLU A 98 3.89 20.29 4.70
CA GLU A 98 4.02 20.27 3.25
C GLU A 98 3.22 19.13 2.61
N GLU A 99 2.66 19.41 1.44
CA GLU A 99 2.05 18.37 0.62
C GLU A 99 3.13 17.46 0.03
N PRO A 100 2.99 16.12 0.13
CA PRO A 100 3.98 15.21 -0.42
C PRO A 100 4.01 15.27 -1.95
N PRO A 101 5.20 15.26 -2.55
CA PRO A 101 5.34 15.20 -4.00
C PRO A 101 4.90 13.83 -4.52
N THR A 102 4.33 13.80 -5.73
CA THR A 102 4.11 12.55 -6.46
C THR A 102 5.37 12.20 -7.24
N ARG A 103 5.89 10.99 -7.03
CA ARG A 103 7.04 10.44 -7.75
C ARG A 103 6.58 9.25 -8.59
N THR A 104 7.17 9.11 -9.77
CA THR A 104 6.86 8.03 -10.70
C THR A 104 8.06 7.10 -10.84
N THR A 105 7.83 5.81 -10.75
CA THR A 105 8.83 4.76 -11.01
C THR A 105 8.94 4.47 -12.50
N ASP A 106 9.99 3.77 -12.93
CA ASP A 106 10.22 3.41 -14.33
C ASP A 106 9.11 2.50 -14.91
N ASN A 107 8.44 1.72 -14.06
CA ASN A 107 7.31 0.86 -14.43
C ASN A 107 5.94 1.57 -14.36
N GLY A 108 5.91 2.89 -14.15
CA GLY A 108 4.69 3.71 -14.21
C GLY A 108 3.90 3.80 -12.90
N LEU A 109 4.39 3.23 -11.80
CA LEU A 109 3.79 3.41 -10.47
C LEU A 109 4.01 4.83 -9.98
N GLN A 110 2.96 5.48 -9.50
CA GLN A 110 2.99 6.82 -8.92
C GLN A 110 2.73 6.74 -7.42
N ILE A 111 3.63 7.31 -6.63
CA ILE A 111 3.56 7.33 -5.16
C ILE A 111 3.63 8.76 -4.66
N ARG A 112 2.67 9.16 -3.83
CA ARG A 112 2.60 10.49 -3.22
C ARG A 112 3.15 10.43 -1.79
N CYS A 113 4.47 10.55 -1.63
CA CYS A 113 5.17 10.45 -0.35
C CYS A 113 6.40 11.37 -0.30
N HIS A 114 6.77 11.84 0.90
CA HIS A 114 8.00 12.60 1.12
C HIS A 114 9.26 11.72 1.06
N ILE A 115 9.15 10.44 1.47
CA ILE A 115 10.26 9.50 1.41
C ILE A 115 10.66 9.26 -0.06
N PRO A 116 11.94 9.36 -0.43
CA PRO A 116 12.44 9.00 -1.76
C PRO A 116 12.13 7.54 -2.12
N LEU A 117 11.99 7.25 -3.42
CA LEU A 117 11.61 5.90 -3.87
C LEU A 117 12.66 4.84 -3.54
N ASP A 118 13.95 5.18 -3.67
CA ASP A 118 15.08 4.33 -3.32
C ASP A 118 15.10 3.99 -1.82
N GLU A 119 14.84 4.97 -0.97
CA GLU A 119 14.74 4.78 0.46
C GLU A 119 13.52 3.91 0.82
N LEU A 120 12.37 4.08 0.14
CA LEU A 120 11.21 3.20 0.34
C LEU A 120 11.53 1.75 -0.01
N VAL A 121 12.27 1.49 -1.09
CA VAL A 121 12.71 0.13 -1.46
C VAL A 121 13.55 -0.51 -0.34
N GLU A 122 14.51 0.24 0.20
CA GLU A 122 15.36 -0.25 1.29
C GLU A 122 14.57 -0.56 2.56
N LEU A 123 13.69 0.39 2.96
CA LEU A 123 12.87 0.27 4.17
C LEU A 123 11.82 -0.84 4.09
N GLN A 124 11.42 -1.25 2.88
CA GLN A 124 10.33 -2.20 2.64
C GLN A 124 10.82 -3.57 2.16
N SER A 125 12.12 -3.83 2.16
CA SER A 125 12.70 -5.09 1.71
C SER A 125 12.13 -6.32 2.42
N ASP A 126 11.91 -6.22 3.72
CA ASP A 126 11.32 -7.30 4.53
C ASP A 126 9.82 -7.46 4.26
N SER A 127 9.11 -6.35 4.06
CA SER A 127 7.67 -6.34 3.71
C SER A 127 7.41 -7.01 2.36
N ALA A 128 8.28 -6.80 1.37
CA ALA A 128 8.19 -7.41 0.04
C ALA A 128 8.18 -8.93 0.11
N THR A 129 9.05 -9.52 0.93
CA THR A 129 9.13 -10.98 1.08
C THR A 129 7.82 -11.54 1.67
N ALA A 130 7.23 -10.85 2.64
CA ALA A 130 5.97 -11.24 3.26
C ALA A 130 4.79 -11.13 2.27
N VAL A 131 4.72 -10.06 1.48
CA VAL A 131 3.67 -9.86 0.47
C VAL A 131 3.72 -10.94 -0.61
N ARG A 132 4.91 -11.25 -1.13
CA ARG A 132 5.08 -12.31 -2.14
C ARG A 132 4.62 -13.67 -1.63
N SER A 133 4.91 -14.02 -0.37
CA SER A 133 4.44 -15.28 0.22
C SER A 133 2.91 -15.34 0.29
N ARG A 134 2.26 -14.21 0.62
CA ARG A 134 0.80 -14.13 0.70
C ARG A 134 0.13 -14.36 -0.64
N LEU A 135 0.67 -13.82 -1.72
CA LEU A 135 0.10 -13.92 -3.06
C LEU A 135 0.45 -15.23 -3.79
N SER A 136 1.56 -15.90 -3.44
CA SER A 136 2.04 -17.10 -4.14
C SER A 136 1.41 -18.41 -3.67
N ASP A 137 0.94 -18.50 -2.42
CA ASP A 137 0.41 -19.75 -1.87
C ASP A 137 -1.00 -20.11 -2.40
N GLU A 138 -1.77 -19.14 -2.90
CA GLU A 138 -3.11 -19.40 -3.44
C GLU A 138 -3.10 -19.98 -4.85
N SER A 139 -2.10 -19.68 -5.66
CA SER A 139 -1.98 -20.27 -7.01
C SER A 139 -1.71 -21.78 -6.98
N SER A 140 -1.38 -22.34 -5.82
CA SER A 140 -1.09 -23.78 -5.65
C SER A 140 -2.30 -24.62 -5.20
N GLN A 141 -3.42 -24.00 -4.81
CA GLN A 141 -4.59 -24.72 -4.32
C GLN A 141 -5.68 -24.97 -5.39
N GLU A 142 -5.66 -24.27 -6.52
CA GLU A 142 -6.68 -24.46 -7.58
C GLU A 142 -6.38 -25.59 -8.59
N VAL A 143 -5.33 -26.39 -8.41
CA VAL A 143 -4.95 -27.46 -9.34
C VAL A 143 -5.31 -28.87 -8.79
N GLN A 144 -6.10 -29.00 -7.72
CA GLN A 144 -6.52 -30.30 -7.20
C GLN A 144 -8.04 -30.40 -7.01
N GLU A 145 -8.81 -30.18 -8.10
CA GLU A 145 -10.15 -30.77 -8.24
C GLU A 145 -10.40 -31.25 -9.68
#